data_8dacca0180dfd1e78376c14a7e9b6d54
#
_entry.id   8dacca0180dfd1e78376c14a7e9b6d54
#
_cell.length_a   1.000
_cell.length_b   1.000
_cell.length_c   1.000
_cell.angle_alpha   90.00
_cell.angle_beta   90.00
_cell.angle_gamma   90.00
#
_symmetry.space_group_name_H-M   'P 1'
#
loop_
_entity.id
_entity.type
_entity.pdbx_description
1 polymer ?
#
loop_
_entity_poly.entity_id
_entity_poly.type
_entity_poly.pdbx_seq_one_letter_code
_entity_poly.pdbx_strand_id
1 'polypeptide(L)'
;MNTYLLTWNPKRWNWDMDEDLASINTQGFSDGRWSCGRTRRIEPEDRIYLLRQGVEPRGIVASGYAKSTPYEDDHWDINRKDKALYIDVRLDTLLVPEKEGILPLVQLQKGYLAEVNWNTQSSGISISSNVSDVLDRKWRDFLEEHG
;
A
#
# COMPACT_ATOMS: atom_id res chain seq x y z
N MET A 1 -0.27 4.12 17.02
CA MET A 1 -0.52 3.85 15.60
C MET A 1 0.72 3.24 14.97
N ASN A 2 0.54 2.12 14.31
CA ASN A 2 1.63 1.45 13.59
C ASN A 2 1.49 1.69 12.09
N THR A 3 2.54 1.39 11.35
CA THR A 3 2.57 1.53 9.89
C THR A 3 2.90 0.19 9.26
N TYR A 4 2.15 -0.16 8.22
CA TYR A 4 2.33 -1.41 7.49
C TYR A 4 2.44 -1.14 6.00
N LEU A 5 3.25 -1.97 5.34
CA LEU A 5 3.45 -1.93 3.89
C LEU A 5 2.71 -3.11 3.27
N LEU A 6 1.74 -2.82 2.42
CA LEU A 6 1.06 -3.83 1.61
C LEU A 6 1.64 -3.80 0.20
N THR A 7 1.56 -4.89 -0.52
CA THR A 7 2.14 -4.99 -1.86
C THR A 7 1.09 -5.27 -2.92
N TRP A 8 1.35 -4.75 -4.11
CA TRP A 8 0.55 -4.99 -5.29
C TRP A 8 1.47 -5.36 -6.46
N ASN A 9 1.21 -6.53 -7.06
CA ASN A 9 1.92 -6.97 -8.25
C ASN A 9 0.94 -6.98 -9.43
N PRO A 10 1.10 -6.06 -10.40
CA PRO A 10 0.20 -5.96 -11.54
C PRO A 10 0.13 -7.22 -12.41
N LYS A 11 1.14 -8.08 -12.35
CA LYS A 11 1.13 -9.37 -13.07
C LYS A 11 0.15 -10.36 -12.48
N ARG A 12 -0.17 -10.21 -11.19
CA ARG A 12 -1.03 -11.15 -10.45
C ARG A 12 -2.44 -10.64 -10.28
N TRP A 13 -2.61 -9.32 -10.23
CA TRP A 13 -3.92 -8.71 -10.04
C TRP A 13 -4.02 -7.42 -10.83
N ASN A 14 -4.99 -7.40 -11.73
CA ASN A 14 -5.31 -6.22 -12.52
C ASN A 14 -6.20 -5.29 -11.70
N TRP A 15 -5.64 -4.21 -11.18
CA TRP A 15 -6.35 -3.24 -10.38
C TRP A 15 -6.92 -2.15 -11.26
N ASP A 16 -8.24 -2.09 -11.33
CA ASP A 16 -8.93 -0.98 -11.98
C ASP A 16 -8.96 0.21 -11.04
N MET A 17 -8.01 1.11 -11.23
CA MET A 17 -7.84 2.28 -10.37
C MET A 17 -8.88 3.36 -10.59
N ASP A 18 -9.59 3.34 -11.71
CA ASP A 18 -10.51 4.43 -12.08
C ASP A 18 -11.62 4.61 -11.05
N GLU A 19 -12.18 3.52 -10.56
CA GLU A 19 -13.25 3.56 -9.56
C GLU A 19 -12.75 4.15 -8.24
N ASP A 20 -11.58 3.71 -7.78
CA ASP A 20 -10.97 4.23 -6.54
C ASP A 20 -10.59 5.70 -6.68
N LEU A 21 -10.06 6.11 -7.83
CA LEU A 21 -9.73 7.51 -8.11
C LEU A 21 -10.97 8.39 -8.11
N ALA A 22 -12.05 7.92 -8.74
CA ALA A 22 -13.31 8.66 -8.76
C ALA A 22 -13.86 8.85 -7.35
N SER A 23 -13.78 7.82 -6.51
CA SER A 23 -14.20 7.89 -5.13
C SER A 23 -13.38 8.90 -4.33
N ILE A 24 -12.04 8.86 -4.46
CA ILE A 24 -11.16 9.81 -3.78
C ILE A 24 -11.46 11.24 -4.22
N ASN A 25 -11.63 11.46 -5.53
CA ASN A 25 -11.91 12.80 -6.05
C ASN A 25 -13.28 13.33 -5.60
N THR A 26 -14.26 12.46 -5.39
CA THR A 26 -15.62 12.84 -5.04
C THR A 26 -15.80 13.04 -3.53
N GLN A 27 -15.24 12.13 -2.71
CA GLN A 27 -15.50 12.11 -1.27
C GLN A 27 -14.25 12.15 -0.40
N GLY A 28 -13.06 12.16 -1.00
CA GLY A 28 -11.79 12.27 -0.29
C GLY A 28 -11.16 10.94 0.10
N PHE A 29 -11.83 9.83 -0.14
CA PHE A 29 -11.31 8.49 0.18
C PHE A 29 -11.97 7.42 -0.68
N SER A 30 -11.36 6.24 -0.70
CA SER A 30 -11.95 5.04 -1.31
C SER A 30 -11.77 3.86 -0.36
N ASP A 31 -12.85 3.13 -0.13
CA ASP A 31 -12.84 1.94 0.71
C ASP A 31 -12.70 0.67 -0.15
N GLY A 32 -11.89 -0.27 0.34
CA GLY A 32 -11.71 -1.54 -0.30
C GLY A 32 -11.04 -2.52 0.66
N ARG A 33 -10.65 -3.68 0.16
CA ARG A 33 -9.90 -4.64 0.96
C ARG A 33 -8.59 -4.98 0.28
N TRP A 34 -7.61 -5.40 1.08
CA TRP A 34 -6.29 -5.75 0.59
C TRP A 34 -5.72 -6.93 1.35
N SER A 35 -5.00 -7.79 0.66
CA SER A 35 -4.31 -8.89 1.31
C SER A 35 -3.20 -8.37 2.20
N CYS A 36 -3.10 -8.87 3.41
CA CYS A 36 -2.07 -8.49 4.37
C CYS A 36 -1.09 -9.62 4.70
N GLY A 37 -1.01 -10.63 3.82
CA GLY A 37 -0.09 -11.74 3.98
C GLY A 37 -0.41 -12.59 5.20
N ARG A 38 0.55 -12.68 6.13
CA ARG A 38 0.38 -13.45 7.36
C ARG A 38 0.26 -12.57 8.59
N THR A 39 0.23 -11.25 8.41
CA THR A 39 0.22 -10.29 9.51
C THR A 39 -1.14 -10.28 10.19
N ARG A 40 -1.16 -10.47 11.50
CA ARG A 40 -2.39 -10.47 12.30
C ARG A 40 -2.46 -9.33 13.31
N ARG A 41 -1.45 -8.44 13.34
CA ARG A 41 -1.35 -7.37 14.34
C ARG A 41 -1.90 -6.03 13.89
N ILE A 42 -2.37 -5.93 12.66
CA ILE A 42 -2.91 -4.68 12.12
C ILE A 42 -4.21 -4.37 12.86
N GLU A 43 -4.36 -3.12 13.27
CA GLU A 43 -5.55 -2.62 13.96
C GLU A 43 -6.17 -1.47 13.19
N PRO A 44 -7.47 -1.18 13.41
CA PRO A 44 -8.09 -0.02 12.78
C PRO A 44 -7.31 1.25 13.08
N GLU A 45 -7.19 2.11 12.06
CA GLU A 45 -6.46 3.38 12.06
C GLU A 45 -4.94 3.24 11.94
N ASP A 46 -4.41 2.03 11.84
CA ASP A 46 -3.00 1.87 11.47
C ASP A 46 -2.74 2.40 10.07
N ARG A 47 -1.58 3.03 9.89
CA ARG A 47 -1.19 3.64 8.60
C ARG A 47 -0.81 2.57 7.60
N ILE A 48 -1.29 2.71 6.37
CA ILE A 48 -1.05 1.75 5.29
C ILE A 48 -0.42 2.46 4.09
N TYR A 49 0.62 1.84 3.53
CA TYR A 49 1.20 2.22 2.25
C TYR A 49 1.11 1.04 1.30
N LEU A 50 0.86 1.32 0.02
CA LEU A 50 0.84 0.30 -1.04
C LEU A 50 2.07 0.43 -1.91
N LEU A 51 2.81 -0.67 -2.02
CA LEU A 51 4.02 -0.77 -2.82
C LEU A 51 3.75 -1.56 -4.09
N ARG A 52 3.97 -0.94 -5.25
CA ARG A 52 3.90 -1.63 -6.52
C ARG A 52 5.18 -2.44 -6.72
N GLN A 53 5.02 -3.74 -6.96
CA GLN A 53 6.11 -4.69 -7.18
C GLN A 53 5.93 -5.43 -8.48
N GLY A 54 6.97 -6.14 -8.91
CA GLY A 54 6.90 -7.08 -10.04
C GLY A 54 7.00 -6.45 -11.43
N VAL A 55 6.61 -5.20 -11.58
CA VAL A 55 6.61 -4.48 -12.86
C VAL A 55 7.11 -3.07 -12.61
N GLU A 56 8.01 -2.59 -13.46
CA GLU A 56 8.46 -1.20 -13.37
C GLU A 56 7.37 -0.24 -13.88
N PRO A 57 7.24 0.96 -13.31
CA PRO A 57 8.02 1.47 -12.19
C PRO A 57 7.57 0.87 -10.86
N ARG A 58 8.52 0.55 -9.98
CA ARG A 58 8.24 0.04 -8.63
C ARG A 58 8.38 1.17 -7.62
N GLY A 59 7.50 1.17 -6.61
CA GLY A 59 7.50 2.20 -5.58
C GLY A 59 6.15 2.36 -4.92
N ILE A 60 6.00 3.39 -4.09
CA ILE A 60 4.75 3.66 -3.37
C ILE A 60 3.76 4.33 -4.31
N VAL A 61 2.57 3.74 -4.43
CA VAL A 61 1.48 4.23 -5.30
C VAL A 61 0.30 4.78 -4.52
N ALA A 62 0.16 4.40 -3.26
CA ALA A 62 -1.02 4.79 -2.49
C ALA A 62 -0.74 4.79 -1.00
N SER A 63 -1.58 5.51 -0.28
CA SER A 63 -1.59 5.54 1.18
C SER A 63 -3.01 5.52 1.69
N GLY A 64 -3.16 5.14 2.95
CA GLY A 64 -4.45 5.10 3.61
C GLY A 64 -4.34 4.59 5.03
N TYR A 65 -5.46 4.07 5.54
CA TYR A 65 -5.56 3.57 6.90
C TYR A 65 -6.30 2.24 6.92
N ALA A 66 -5.89 1.35 7.82
CA ALA A 66 -6.65 0.12 8.08
C ALA A 66 -7.97 0.49 8.73
N LYS A 67 -9.04 -0.18 8.34
CA LYS A 67 -10.38 0.04 8.90
C LYS A 67 -10.92 -1.20 9.59
N SER A 68 -10.13 -2.27 9.64
CA SER A 68 -10.48 -3.51 10.34
C SER A 68 -9.24 -4.19 10.87
N THR A 69 -9.43 -5.18 11.73
CA THR A 69 -8.41 -6.17 12.03
C THR A 69 -8.36 -7.19 10.89
N PRO A 70 -7.28 -7.99 10.78
CA PRO A 70 -7.20 -9.02 9.74
C PRO A 70 -8.30 -10.07 9.88
N TYR A 71 -8.84 -10.50 8.75
CA TYR A 71 -9.85 -11.56 8.68
C TYR A 71 -9.56 -12.49 7.50
N GLU A 72 -10.03 -13.72 7.59
CA GLU A 72 -9.87 -14.72 6.55
C GLU A 72 -11.05 -14.69 5.59
N ASP A 73 -10.75 -14.84 4.30
CA ASP A 73 -11.76 -15.00 3.26
C ASP A 73 -11.12 -15.79 2.11
N ASP A 74 -11.90 -16.10 1.09
CA ASP A 74 -11.42 -16.79 -0.08
C ASP A 74 -10.23 -16.06 -0.69
N HIS A 75 -9.26 -16.86 -1.18
CA HIS A 75 -8.07 -16.27 -1.78
C HIS A 75 -8.46 -15.42 -3.00
N TRP A 76 -7.81 -14.26 -3.15
CA TRP A 76 -8.06 -13.35 -4.27
C TRP A 76 -7.73 -13.99 -5.63
N ASP A 77 -6.85 -14.99 -5.65
CA ASP A 77 -6.58 -15.80 -6.84
C ASP A 77 -7.60 -16.94 -6.87
N ILE A 78 -8.52 -16.91 -7.84
CA ILE A 78 -9.60 -17.87 -7.95
C ILE A 78 -9.12 -19.31 -8.18
N ASN A 79 -7.87 -19.47 -8.61
CA ASN A 79 -7.26 -20.77 -8.80
C ASN A 79 -6.71 -21.37 -7.48
N ARG A 80 -6.69 -20.58 -6.40
CA ARG A 80 -6.25 -21.01 -5.08
C ARG A 80 -7.48 -21.43 -4.27
N LYS A 81 -7.34 -22.55 -3.55
CA LYS A 81 -8.41 -23.08 -2.71
C LYS A 81 -8.23 -22.73 -1.23
N ASP A 82 -7.06 -22.28 -0.86
CA ASP A 82 -6.78 -21.84 0.52
C ASP A 82 -7.37 -20.46 0.79
N LYS A 83 -7.45 -20.11 2.05
CA LYS A 83 -7.89 -18.78 2.48
C LYS A 83 -6.71 -17.81 2.48
N ALA A 84 -7.03 -16.53 2.40
CA ALA A 84 -6.07 -15.46 2.56
C ALA A 84 -6.53 -14.53 3.68
N LEU A 85 -5.59 -13.79 4.27
CA LEU A 85 -5.88 -12.75 5.26
C LEU A 85 -6.03 -11.41 4.54
N TYR A 86 -7.07 -10.70 4.91
CA TYR A 86 -7.37 -9.36 4.38
C TYR A 86 -7.58 -8.37 5.50
N ILE A 87 -7.39 -7.10 5.17
CA ILE A 87 -7.90 -5.98 5.97
C ILE A 87 -8.76 -5.10 5.08
N ASP A 88 -9.72 -4.43 5.69
CA ASP A 88 -10.41 -3.33 5.03
C ASP A 88 -9.50 -2.12 5.10
N VAL A 89 -9.37 -1.40 4.01
CA VAL A 89 -8.48 -0.24 3.87
C VAL A 89 -9.27 0.94 3.33
N ARG A 90 -9.00 2.11 3.90
CA ARG A 90 -9.50 3.37 3.36
C ARG A 90 -8.32 4.13 2.76
N LEU A 91 -8.28 4.22 1.43
CA LEU A 91 -7.23 4.95 0.73
C LEU A 91 -7.56 6.44 0.70
N ASP A 92 -6.59 7.27 1.06
CA ASP A 92 -6.71 8.71 0.98
C ASP A 92 -5.96 9.28 -0.23
N THR A 93 -5.03 8.55 -0.78
CA THR A 93 -4.21 8.99 -1.92
C THR A 93 -3.90 7.80 -2.81
N LEU A 94 -4.04 8.01 -4.11
CA LEU A 94 -3.75 6.99 -5.12
C LEU A 94 -3.14 7.68 -6.34
N LEU A 95 -1.99 7.19 -6.77
CA LEU A 95 -1.30 7.71 -7.95
C LEU A 95 -1.36 6.66 -9.07
N VAL A 96 -1.62 7.13 -10.29
CA VAL A 96 -1.55 6.28 -11.47
C VAL A 96 -0.11 6.34 -11.98
N PRO A 97 0.63 5.22 -11.97
CA PRO A 97 2.07 5.25 -12.29
C PRO A 97 2.40 5.85 -13.64
N GLU A 98 1.52 5.64 -14.64
CA GLU A 98 1.72 6.11 -16.01
C GLU A 98 1.43 7.60 -16.19
N LYS A 99 0.73 8.22 -15.25
CA LYS A 99 0.29 9.62 -15.36
C LYS A 99 1.03 10.55 -14.41
N GLU A 100 0.97 10.25 -13.11
CA GLU A 100 1.55 11.13 -12.09
C GLU A 100 2.94 10.68 -11.64
N GLY A 101 3.31 9.44 -11.99
CA GLY A 101 4.48 8.83 -11.42
C GLY A 101 4.19 8.29 -10.01
N ILE A 102 5.19 7.70 -9.41
CA ILE A 102 5.09 7.11 -8.07
C ILE A 102 6.33 7.51 -7.28
N LEU A 103 6.29 7.35 -5.97
CA LEU A 103 7.50 7.54 -5.17
C LEU A 103 8.41 6.33 -5.42
N PRO A 104 9.50 6.51 -6.21
CA PRO A 104 10.22 5.37 -6.76
C PRO A 104 11.13 4.68 -5.75
N LEU A 105 11.41 3.41 -6.00
CA LEU A 105 12.28 2.59 -5.15
C LEU A 105 13.62 3.25 -4.87
N VAL A 106 14.21 3.93 -5.84
CA VAL A 106 15.51 4.58 -5.66
C VAL A 106 15.47 5.62 -4.54
N GLN A 107 14.33 6.30 -4.35
CA GLN A 107 14.16 7.26 -3.26
C GLN A 107 13.89 6.57 -1.92
N LEU A 108 13.32 5.38 -1.94
CA LEU A 108 13.02 4.62 -0.74
C LEU A 108 14.25 3.90 -0.17
N GLN A 109 15.28 3.73 -0.97
CA GLN A 109 16.50 3.00 -0.57
C GLN A 109 17.58 3.92 -0.01
N LYS A 110 17.20 5.11 0.48
CA LYS A 110 18.13 6.11 1.02
C LYS A 110 17.92 6.34 2.51
N GLY A 111 19.02 6.58 3.23
CA GLY A 111 18.99 6.92 4.65
C GLY A 111 18.31 5.85 5.50
N TYR A 112 17.47 6.28 6.43
CA TYR A 112 16.76 5.37 7.33
C TYR A 112 15.78 4.47 6.57
N LEU A 113 15.26 4.91 5.42
CA LEU A 113 14.35 4.12 4.60
C LEU A 113 15.02 2.85 4.05
N ALA A 114 16.35 2.86 3.91
CA ALA A 114 17.08 1.69 3.42
C ALA A 114 16.98 0.48 4.35
N GLU A 115 16.54 0.66 5.60
CA GLU A 115 16.36 -0.42 6.56
C GLU A 115 15.19 -1.33 6.19
N VAL A 116 14.24 -0.84 5.39
CA VAL A 116 13.07 -1.61 4.98
C VAL A 116 13.41 -2.45 3.75
N ASN A 117 12.91 -3.68 3.72
CA ASN A 117 13.05 -4.52 2.54
C ASN A 117 12.02 -4.13 1.48
N TRP A 118 12.38 -3.20 0.60
CA TRP A 118 11.53 -2.72 -0.47
C TRP A 118 11.38 -3.71 -1.64
N ASN A 119 12.14 -4.80 -1.61
CA ASN A 119 12.05 -5.86 -2.61
C ASN A 119 11.18 -7.03 -2.14
N THR A 120 10.47 -6.83 -1.04
CA THR A 120 9.61 -7.88 -0.48
C THR A 120 8.53 -8.31 -1.46
N GLN A 121 8.25 -9.60 -1.48
CA GLN A 121 7.10 -10.17 -2.19
C GLN A 121 5.93 -10.38 -1.22
N SER A 122 6.16 -10.21 0.07
CA SER A 122 5.14 -10.38 1.11
C SER A 122 4.40 -9.08 1.36
N SER A 123 3.09 -9.16 1.54
CA SER A 123 2.26 -8.05 1.97
C SER A 123 2.18 -8.03 3.50
N GLY A 124 1.95 -6.85 4.10
CA GLY A 124 1.74 -6.74 5.53
C GLY A 124 3.00 -6.61 6.34
N ILE A 125 4.06 -6.03 5.77
CA ILE A 125 5.31 -5.80 6.50
C ILE A 125 5.16 -4.61 7.43
N SER A 126 5.55 -4.80 8.70
CA SER A 126 5.58 -3.73 9.69
C SER A 126 6.77 -2.79 9.43
N ILE A 127 6.53 -1.49 9.51
CA ILE A 127 7.57 -0.46 9.39
C ILE A 127 7.76 0.16 10.77
N SER A 128 9.00 0.19 11.27
CA SER A 128 9.29 0.75 12.59
C SER A 128 8.93 2.24 12.65
N SER A 129 8.62 2.75 13.83
CA SER A 129 8.17 4.13 14.01
C SER A 129 9.19 5.15 13.52
N ASN A 130 10.47 4.91 13.73
CA ASN A 130 11.53 5.80 13.26
C ASN A 130 11.54 5.93 11.74
N VAL A 131 11.34 4.79 11.05
CA VAL A 131 11.33 4.76 9.59
C VAL A 131 10.01 5.31 9.06
N SER A 132 8.89 5.00 9.71
CA SER A 132 7.58 5.47 9.25
C SER A 132 7.47 6.99 9.29
N ASP A 133 8.07 7.65 10.28
CA ASP A 133 8.08 9.11 10.34
C ASP A 133 8.82 9.71 9.14
N VAL A 134 9.95 9.11 8.77
CA VAL A 134 10.71 9.52 7.59
C VAL A 134 9.92 9.27 6.31
N LEU A 135 9.26 8.11 6.21
CA LEU A 135 8.44 7.75 5.06
C LEU A 135 7.26 8.70 4.89
N ASP A 136 6.55 9.01 5.99
CA ASP A 136 5.41 9.93 5.95
C ASP A 136 5.81 11.31 5.42
N ARG A 137 6.96 11.81 5.87
CA ARG A 137 7.49 13.09 5.43
C ARG A 137 7.86 13.05 3.95
N LYS A 138 8.57 12.00 3.55
CA LYS A 138 8.99 11.84 2.14
C LYS A 138 7.79 11.70 1.21
N TRP A 139 6.78 10.96 1.62
CA TRP A 139 5.55 10.80 0.86
C TRP A 139 4.81 12.13 0.69
N ARG A 140 4.70 12.90 1.78
CA ARG A 140 4.08 14.23 1.74
C ARG A 140 4.83 15.16 0.80
N ASP A 141 6.16 15.20 0.91
CA ASP A 141 6.99 16.05 0.04
C ASP A 141 6.84 15.67 -1.43
N PHE A 142 6.80 14.36 -1.71
CA PHE A 142 6.60 13.88 -3.06
C PHE A 142 5.23 14.31 -3.61
N LEU A 143 4.18 14.19 -2.83
CA LEU A 143 2.83 14.59 -3.25
C LEU A 143 2.75 16.10 -3.50
N GLU A 144 3.42 16.92 -2.71
CA GLU A 144 3.46 18.36 -2.91
C GLU A 144 4.18 18.75 -4.21
N GLU A 145 5.24 18.04 -4.56
CA GLU A 145 6.00 18.28 -5.80
C GLU A 145 5.24 17.85 -7.04
N HIS A 146 4.40 16.82 -6.95
CA HIS A 146 3.76 16.16 -8.10
C HIS A 146 2.23 16.33 -8.11
N GLY A 147 1.71 16.96 -7.12
CA GLY A 147 0.27 17.23 -7.00
C GLY A 147 -0.11 18.65 -7.48
#